data_5a88b49989eb1758b47a39a367818e63
#
_entry.id   5a88b49989eb1758b47a39a367818e63
#
_cell.length_a   1.000
_cell.length_b   1.000
_cell.length_c   1.000
_cell.angle_alpha   90.00
_cell.angle_beta   90.00
_cell.angle_gamma   90.00
#
_symmetry.space_group_name_H-M   'P 1'
#
loop_
_entity.id
_entity.type
_entity.pdbx_description
1 polymer ?
#
loop_
_entity_poly.entity_id
_entity_poly.type
_entity_poly.pdbx_seq_one_letter_code
_entity_poly.pdbx_strand_id
1 'polypeptide(L)'
;MNENEISDLIVEAYTHKKNGQLSQAIQSWNTLLNHNSITQDLLSNAHLNLGNLHLQQGNGDLAYESMAKAIKANPNSSEAFFCLAYMEQEKENFDEAISFFKSALKLKPDDIGALNNLGNCYDRLNRSKDSIRVYSEALSIDPKYIAAYYNRGNAYSKIANDNLALKDLARAIDLDNNFYQAYYNRGSVYKRLGKSDLADKDFAKAQKLAKEEIEQSKK
;
A
#
# COMPACT_ATOMS: atom_id res chain seq x y z
N MET A 1 30.22 23.61 -1.72
CA MET A 1 28.97 24.29 -2.12
C MET A 1 28.46 25.08 -0.93
N ASN A 2 27.88 26.22 -1.19
CA ASN A 2 27.18 26.99 -0.17
C ASN A 2 25.72 26.44 -0.04
N GLU A 3 24.97 26.92 0.94
CA GLU A 3 23.58 26.47 1.17
C GLU A 3 22.66 26.71 -0.05
N ASN A 4 22.95 27.72 -0.87
CA ASN A 4 22.18 28.02 -2.08
C ASN A 4 22.36 26.92 -3.14
N GLU A 5 23.58 26.42 -3.36
CA GLU A 5 23.84 25.36 -4.34
C GLU A 5 23.17 24.04 -3.95
N ILE A 6 23.08 23.72 -2.64
CA ILE A 6 22.32 22.56 -2.14
C ILE A 6 20.84 22.72 -2.44
N SER A 7 20.30 23.91 -2.16
CA SER A 7 18.90 24.24 -2.44
C SER A 7 18.57 24.15 -3.94
N ASP A 8 19.45 24.66 -4.79
CA ASP A 8 19.29 24.65 -6.25
C ASP A 8 19.25 23.21 -6.77
N LEU A 9 20.15 22.32 -6.31
CA LEU A 9 20.14 20.89 -6.69
C LEU A 9 18.87 20.17 -6.27
N ILE A 10 18.33 20.46 -5.09
CA ILE A 10 17.06 19.89 -4.61
C ILE A 10 15.91 20.32 -5.52
N VAL A 11 15.83 21.62 -5.82
CA VAL A 11 14.79 22.19 -6.72
C VAL A 11 14.91 21.59 -8.13
N GLU A 12 16.12 21.45 -8.64
CA GLU A 12 16.41 20.83 -9.93
C GLU A 12 15.93 19.38 -9.97
N ALA A 13 16.28 18.58 -8.94
CA ALA A 13 15.89 17.19 -8.84
C ALA A 13 14.35 17.01 -8.84
N TYR A 14 13.65 17.82 -8.06
CA TYR A 14 12.18 17.77 -8.04
C TYR A 14 11.56 18.27 -9.36
N THR A 15 12.17 19.27 -10.01
CA THR A 15 11.72 19.78 -11.30
C THR A 15 11.86 18.72 -12.38
N HIS A 16 13.00 18.04 -12.46
CA HIS A 16 13.23 16.93 -13.39
C HIS A 16 12.25 15.79 -13.13
N LYS A 17 12.02 15.40 -11.87
CA LYS A 17 11.02 14.39 -11.51
C LYS A 17 9.63 14.76 -12.01
N LYS A 18 9.19 16.01 -11.76
CA LYS A 18 7.88 16.51 -12.20
C LYS A 18 7.71 16.48 -13.71
N ASN A 19 8.79 16.73 -14.45
CA ASN A 19 8.81 16.73 -15.93
C ASN A 19 9.01 15.32 -16.52
N GLY A 20 9.03 14.25 -15.70
CA GLY A 20 9.27 12.87 -16.16
C GLY A 20 10.70 12.57 -16.54
N GLN A 21 11.63 13.48 -16.27
CA GLN A 21 13.07 13.37 -16.61
C GLN A 21 13.79 12.59 -15.50
N LEU A 22 13.45 11.29 -15.33
CA LEU A 22 13.88 10.48 -14.18
C LEU A 22 15.40 10.36 -14.07
N SER A 23 16.11 10.19 -15.20
CA SER A 23 17.59 10.07 -15.19
C SER A 23 18.27 11.36 -14.75
N GLN A 24 17.74 12.51 -15.12
CA GLN A 24 18.25 13.82 -14.71
C GLN A 24 17.97 14.06 -13.21
N ALA A 25 16.77 13.69 -12.74
CA ALA A 25 16.46 13.75 -11.32
C ALA A 25 17.41 12.88 -10.47
N ILE A 26 17.73 11.66 -10.93
CA ILE A 26 18.71 10.78 -10.29
C ILE A 26 20.09 11.42 -10.27
N GLN A 27 20.51 12.05 -11.39
CA GLN A 27 21.79 12.72 -11.46
C GLN A 27 21.90 13.88 -10.46
N SER A 28 20.87 14.73 -10.36
CA SER A 28 20.86 15.85 -9.41
C SER A 28 20.92 15.35 -7.95
N TRP A 29 20.18 14.29 -7.58
CA TRP A 29 20.28 13.66 -6.26
C TRP A 29 21.67 13.06 -6.00
N ASN A 30 22.29 12.38 -6.97
CA ASN A 30 23.65 11.83 -6.82
C ASN A 30 24.70 12.92 -6.69
N THR A 31 24.54 14.04 -7.40
CA THR A 31 25.40 15.21 -7.25
C THR A 31 25.32 15.77 -5.83
N LEU A 32 24.10 15.86 -5.28
CA LEU A 32 23.87 16.28 -3.90
C LEU A 32 24.56 15.32 -2.90
N LEU A 33 24.44 14.01 -3.09
CA LEU A 33 25.02 12.99 -2.19
C LEU A 33 26.57 13.02 -2.13
N ASN A 34 27.24 13.54 -3.17
CA ASN A 34 28.69 13.72 -3.19
C ASN A 34 29.17 14.90 -2.34
N HIS A 35 28.25 15.58 -1.64
CA HIS A 35 28.55 16.76 -0.84
C HIS A 35 28.92 16.39 0.60
N ASN A 36 30.04 16.92 1.08
CA ASN A 36 30.53 16.68 2.45
C ASN A 36 29.74 17.40 3.56
N SER A 37 28.82 18.30 3.21
CA SER A 37 28.14 19.19 4.17
C SER A 37 26.61 18.92 4.26
N ILE A 38 26.12 17.77 3.81
CA ILE A 38 24.70 17.43 3.93
C ILE A 38 24.38 16.86 5.31
N THR A 39 23.24 17.26 5.86
CA THR A 39 22.75 16.72 7.13
C THR A 39 22.26 15.28 6.97
N GLN A 40 22.20 14.51 8.07
CA GLN A 40 21.69 13.13 8.04
C GLN A 40 20.23 13.06 7.53
N ASP A 41 19.42 14.05 7.87
CA ASP A 41 18.04 14.12 7.38
C ASP A 41 17.99 14.35 5.87
N LEU A 42 18.81 15.24 5.33
CA LEU A 42 18.92 15.47 3.89
C LEU A 42 19.49 14.25 3.17
N LEU A 43 20.49 13.58 3.76
CA LEU A 43 21.04 12.33 3.27
C LEU A 43 19.97 11.24 3.16
N SER A 44 19.15 11.07 4.21
CA SER A 44 18.03 10.13 4.22
C SER A 44 16.99 10.48 3.15
N ASN A 45 16.60 11.76 3.06
CA ASN A 45 15.64 12.24 2.07
C ASN A 45 16.13 12.03 0.63
N ALA A 46 17.41 12.32 0.35
CA ALA A 46 18.01 12.10 -0.97
C ALA A 46 17.98 10.60 -1.35
N HIS A 47 18.36 9.72 -0.44
CA HIS A 47 18.29 8.28 -0.67
C HIS A 47 16.85 7.78 -0.84
N LEU A 48 15.87 8.30 -0.10
CA LEU A 48 14.46 7.98 -0.26
C LEU A 48 13.95 8.37 -1.65
N ASN A 49 14.29 9.59 -2.11
CA ASN A 49 13.91 10.05 -3.45
C ASN A 49 14.58 9.22 -4.55
N LEU A 50 15.86 8.87 -4.41
CA LEU A 50 16.55 7.96 -5.33
C LEU A 50 15.87 6.60 -5.38
N GLY A 51 15.52 6.02 -4.23
CA GLY A 51 14.80 4.75 -4.19
C GLY A 51 13.47 4.81 -4.95
N ASN A 52 12.69 5.86 -4.74
CA ASN A 52 11.43 6.08 -5.45
C ASN A 52 11.64 6.26 -6.97
N LEU A 53 12.69 6.96 -7.39
CA LEU A 53 13.03 7.13 -8.80
C LEU A 53 13.47 5.81 -9.45
N HIS A 54 14.26 5.00 -8.73
CA HIS A 54 14.65 3.68 -9.20
C HIS A 54 13.47 2.73 -9.34
N LEU A 55 12.48 2.77 -8.40
CA LEU A 55 11.22 2.03 -8.55
C LEU A 55 10.47 2.42 -9.81
N GLN A 56 10.37 3.73 -10.11
CA GLN A 56 9.71 4.22 -11.32
C GLN A 56 10.42 3.78 -12.61
N GLN A 57 11.73 3.52 -12.56
CA GLN A 57 12.51 2.97 -13.67
C GLN A 57 12.47 1.43 -13.74
N GLY A 58 11.85 0.74 -12.79
CA GLY A 58 11.87 -0.72 -12.71
C GLY A 58 13.15 -1.32 -12.13
N ASN A 59 14.04 -0.48 -11.56
CA ASN A 59 15.34 -0.89 -10.99
C ASN A 59 15.18 -1.26 -9.50
N GLY A 60 14.54 -2.42 -9.23
CA GLY A 60 14.19 -2.85 -7.88
C GLY A 60 15.39 -2.95 -6.92
N ASP A 61 16.52 -3.50 -7.37
CA ASP A 61 17.70 -3.67 -6.52
C ASP A 61 18.31 -2.33 -6.09
N LEU A 62 18.43 -1.38 -7.01
CA LEU A 62 18.92 -0.02 -6.70
C LEU A 62 17.94 0.74 -5.80
N ALA A 63 16.65 0.51 -5.97
CA ALA A 63 15.63 1.07 -5.11
C ALA A 63 15.77 0.54 -3.67
N TYR A 64 15.90 -0.77 -3.51
CA TYR A 64 16.09 -1.41 -2.20
C TYR A 64 17.34 -0.89 -1.48
N GLU A 65 18.47 -0.85 -2.19
CA GLU A 65 19.72 -0.33 -1.67
C GLU A 65 19.58 1.14 -1.20
N SER A 66 18.90 1.95 -2.00
CA SER A 66 18.65 3.35 -1.67
C SER A 66 17.78 3.50 -0.42
N MET A 67 16.68 2.72 -0.31
CA MET A 67 15.82 2.73 0.88
C MET A 67 16.56 2.27 2.14
N ALA A 68 17.42 1.24 2.02
CA ALA A 68 18.27 0.80 3.13
C ALA A 68 19.26 1.88 3.58
N LYS A 69 19.85 2.63 2.64
CA LYS A 69 20.72 3.79 2.95
C LYS A 69 19.93 4.92 3.62
N ALA A 70 18.69 5.16 3.19
CA ALA A 70 17.80 6.14 3.82
C ALA A 70 17.56 5.81 5.31
N ILE A 71 17.25 4.55 5.63
CA ILE A 71 17.07 4.09 7.02
C ILE A 71 18.37 4.18 7.81
N LYS A 72 19.51 3.86 7.20
CA LYS A 72 20.84 4.00 7.87
C LYS A 72 21.14 5.44 8.24
N ALA A 73 20.76 6.40 7.37
CA ALA A 73 20.94 7.82 7.63
C ALA A 73 19.93 8.35 8.65
N ASN A 74 18.67 7.96 8.56
CA ASN A 74 17.63 8.31 9.52
C ASN A 74 16.77 7.07 9.87
N PRO A 75 17.02 6.41 11.01
CA PRO A 75 16.24 5.26 11.48
C PRO A 75 14.76 5.57 11.78
N ASN A 76 14.38 6.83 11.79
CA ASN A 76 12.99 7.27 12.01
C ASN A 76 12.23 7.57 10.71
N SER A 77 12.72 7.13 9.56
CA SER A 77 12.03 7.27 8.28
C SER A 77 10.95 6.19 8.13
N SER A 78 9.72 6.50 8.54
CA SER A 78 8.57 5.58 8.35
C SER A 78 8.31 5.25 6.88
N GLU A 79 8.53 6.23 6.00
CA GLU A 79 8.34 6.07 4.55
C GLU A 79 9.34 5.08 3.96
N ALA A 80 10.62 5.13 4.37
CA ALA A 80 11.61 4.17 3.88
C ALA A 80 11.30 2.74 4.34
N PHE A 81 10.85 2.55 5.59
CA PHE A 81 10.36 1.25 6.05
C PHE A 81 9.13 0.79 5.29
N PHE A 82 8.17 1.67 5.02
CA PHE A 82 6.99 1.34 4.20
C PHE A 82 7.39 0.89 2.79
N CYS A 83 8.30 1.61 2.14
CA CYS A 83 8.77 1.24 0.80
C CYS A 83 9.46 -0.13 0.78
N LEU A 84 10.35 -0.41 1.74
CA LEU A 84 10.97 -1.75 1.84
C LEU A 84 9.91 -2.84 2.10
N ALA A 85 8.96 -2.57 2.99
CA ALA A 85 7.86 -3.50 3.26
C ALA A 85 7.06 -3.82 1.99
N TYR A 86 6.72 -2.79 1.22
CA TYR A 86 5.99 -2.95 -0.04
C TYR A 86 6.80 -3.76 -1.06
N MET A 87 8.11 -3.47 -1.19
CA MET A 87 8.99 -4.21 -2.09
C MET A 87 9.11 -5.69 -1.70
N GLU A 88 9.21 -6.01 -0.42
CA GLU A 88 9.23 -7.41 0.04
C GLU A 88 7.88 -8.10 -0.14
N GLN A 89 6.75 -7.37 0.03
CA GLN A 89 5.41 -7.87 -0.28
C GLN A 89 5.27 -8.24 -1.77
N GLU A 90 5.77 -7.42 -2.68
CA GLU A 90 5.75 -7.71 -4.13
C GLU A 90 6.61 -8.92 -4.52
N LYS A 91 7.66 -9.19 -3.74
CA LYS A 91 8.49 -10.42 -3.87
C LYS A 91 7.87 -11.63 -3.15
N GLU A 92 6.70 -11.49 -2.54
CA GLU A 92 6.02 -12.49 -1.71
C GLU A 92 6.80 -12.89 -0.44
N ASN A 93 7.77 -12.11 -0.01
CA ASN A 93 8.51 -12.25 1.25
C ASN A 93 7.69 -11.66 2.41
N PHE A 94 6.54 -12.28 2.71
CA PHE A 94 5.55 -11.68 3.61
C PHE A 94 6.02 -11.51 5.05
N ASP A 95 6.89 -12.36 5.58
CA ASP A 95 7.41 -12.22 6.95
C ASP A 95 8.34 -11.01 7.08
N GLU A 96 9.20 -10.77 6.11
CA GLU A 96 10.05 -9.59 6.01
C GLU A 96 9.20 -8.32 5.82
N ALA A 97 8.21 -8.38 4.92
CA ALA A 97 7.27 -7.27 4.72
C ALA A 97 6.54 -6.89 6.02
N ILE A 98 6.06 -7.88 6.79
CA ILE A 98 5.43 -7.68 8.11
C ILE A 98 6.39 -6.98 9.07
N SER A 99 7.67 -7.36 9.10
CA SER A 99 8.68 -6.75 9.97
C SER A 99 8.85 -5.27 9.64
N PHE A 100 8.99 -4.94 8.35
CA PHE A 100 9.16 -3.56 7.89
C PHE A 100 7.88 -2.73 8.07
N PHE A 101 6.68 -3.26 7.77
CA PHE A 101 5.41 -2.54 8.04
C PHE A 101 5.23 -2.25 9.53
N LYS A 102 5.59 -3.17 10.42
CA LYS A 102 5.57 -2.91 11.87
C LYS A 102 6.54 -1.80 12.27
N SER A 103 7.72 -1.75 11.65
CA SER A 103 8.69 -0.69 11.89
C SER A 103 8.15 0.66 11.43
N ALA A 104 7.53 0.73 10.25
CA ALA A 104 6.86 1.93 9.75
C ALA A 104 5.74 2.39 10.71
N LEU A 105 4.88 1.46 11.14
CA LEU A 105 3.74 1.73 12.04
C LEU A 105 4.16 2.10 13.47
N LYS A 106 5.33 1.64 13.93
CA LYS A 106 5.90 2.12 15.21
C LYS A 106 6.22 3.61 15.16
N LEU A 107 6.62 4.11 14.00
CA LEU A 107 6.95 5.52 13.77
C LEU A 107 5.72 6.35 13.41
N LYS A 108 4.79 5.77 12.66
CA LYS A 108 3.54 6.40 12.22
C LYS A 108 2.36 5.45 12.43
N PRO A 109 1.79 5.38 13.65
CA PRO A 109 0.76 4.41 14.02
C PRO A 109 -0.57 4.58 13.26
N ASP A 110 -0.82 5.76 12.73
CA ASP A 110 -2.04 6.14 12.00
C ASP A 110 -1.92 6.00 10.47
N ASP A 111 -0.89 5.34 9.97
CA ASP A 111 -0.74 5.08 8.55
C ASP A 111 -1.68 3.95 8.09
N ILE A 112 -2.85 4.35 7.59
CA ILE A 112 -3.91 3.44 7.13
C ILE A 112 -3.42 2.54 5.98
N GLY A 113 -2.57 3.08 5.10
CA GLY A 113 -1.96 2.33 4.00
C GLY A 113 -1.05 1.21 4.51
N ALA A 114 -0.20 1.53 5.49
CA ALA A 114 0.67 0.55 6.14
C ALA A 114 -0.13 -0.52 6.90
N LEU A 115 -1.18 -0.13 7.62
CA LEU A 115 -2.08 -1.07 8.30
C LEU A 115 -2.76 -2.01 7.30
N ASN A 116 -3.31 -1.48 6.20
CA ASN A 116 -3.97 -2.31 5.19
C ASN A 116 -2.99 -3.31 4.56
N ASN A 117 -1.80 -2.89 4.18
CA ASN A 117 -0.79 -3.77 3.58
C ASN A 117 -0.25 -4.80 4.58
N LEU A 118 -0.06 -4.42 5.84
CA LEU A 118 0.27 -5.37 6.91
C LEU A 118 -0.83 -6.43 7.07
N GLY A 119 -2.11 -6.01 7.02
CA GLY A 119 -3.25 -6.93 7.03
C GLY A 119 -3.23 -7.88 5.83
N ASN A 120 -2.92 -7.38 4.63
CA ASN A 120 -2.79 -8.19 3.43
C ASN A 120 -1.67 -9.25 3.56
N CYS A 121 -0.50 -8.87 4.10
CA CYS A 121 0.58 -9.82 4.33
C CYS A 121 0.16 -10.94 5.30
N TYR A 122 -0.52 -10.60 6.40
CA TYR A 122 -1.07 -11.62 7.31
C TYR A 122 -2.08 -12.54 6.62
N ASP A 123 -2.94 -11.97 5.77
CA ASP A 123 -3.95 -12.74 5.06
C ASP A 123 -3.35 -13.70 4.03
N ARG A 124 -2.26 -13.30 3.35
CA ARG A 124 -1.49 -14.17 2.44
C ARG A 124 -0.81 -15.33 3.18
N LEU A 125 -0.40 -15.13 4.42
CA LEU A 125 0.12 -16.19 5.31
C LEU A 125 -0.97 -17.00 6.03
N ASN A 126 -2.26 -16.83 5.68
CA ASN A 126 -3.40 -17.46 6.34
C ASN A 126 -3.52 -17.13 7.84
N ARG A 127 -2.95 -16.01 8.29
CA ARG A 127 -3.02 -15.50 9.65
C ARG A 127 -4.24 -14.59 9.83
N SER A 128 -5.44 -15.12 9.55
CA SER A 128 -6.68 -14.35 9.46
C SER A 128 -7.04 -13.59 10.75
N LYS A 129 -6.68 -14.11 11.94
CA LYS A 129 -6.92 -13.38 13.20
C LYS A 129 -6.07 -12.12 13.31
N ASP A 130 -4.82 -12.18 12.86
CA ASP A 130 -3.92 -11.02 12.85
C ASP A 130 -4.39 -9.99 11.81
N SER A 131 -4.78 -10.43 10.61
CA SER A 131 -5.28 -9.52 9.57
C SER A 131 -6.56 -8.79 10.01
N ILE A 132 -7.52 -9.50 10.63
CA ILE A 132 -8.76 -8.90 11.17
C ILE A 132 -8.45 -7.82 12.21
N ARG A 133 -7.49 -8.07 13.11
CA ARG A 133 -7.07 -7.09 14.10
C ARG A 133 -6.54 -5.83 13.44
N VAL A 134 -5.63 -5.97 12.48
CA VAL A 134 -4.98 -4.84 11.83
C VAL A 134 -5.95 -4.05 10.95
N TYR A 135 -6.84 -4.72 10.20
CA TYR A 135 -7.90 -4.01 9.46
C TYR A 135 -8.86 -3.27 10.40
N SER A 136 -9.11 -3.82 11.60
CA SER A 136 -9.94 -3.13 12.60
C SER A 136 -9.26 -1.89 13.15
N GLU A 137 -7.94 -1.89 13.31
CA GLU A 137 -7.15 -0.71 13.64
C GLU A 137 -7.28 0.35 12.54
N ALA A 138 -7.12 -0.01 11.25
CA ALA A 138 -7.31 0.90 10.13
C ALA A 138 -8.72 1.53 10.12
N LEU A 139 -9.76 0.74 10.39
CA LEU A 139 -11.15 1.21 10.45
C LEU A 139 -11.46 2.07 11.69
N SER A 140 -10.68 1.97 12.75
CA SER A 140 -10.79 2.88 13.89
C SER A 140 -10.27 4.28 13.58
N ILE A 141 -9.32 4.38 12.62
CA ILE A 141 -8.72 5.64 12.15
C ILE A 141 -9.61 6.25 11.05
N ASP A 142 -9.95 5.45 10.04
CA ASP A 142 -10.89 5.87 8.98
C ASP A 142 -12.06 4.90 8.86
N PRO A 143 -13.23 5.24 9.45
CA PRO A 143 -14.45 4.45 9.33
C PRO A 143 -15.08 4.40 7.93
N LYS A 144 -14.47 5.04 6.93
CA LYS A 144 -14.91 5.02 5.53
C LYS A 144 -13.91 4.30 4.61
N TYR A 145 -12.86 3.70 5.15
CA TYR A 145 -11.84 3.04 4.36
C TYR A 145 -12.36 1.72 3.77
N ILE A 146 -12.83 1.77 2.53
CA ILE A 146 -13.52 0.68 1.82
C ILE A 146 -12.69 -0.59 1.78
N ALA A 147 -11.39 -0.47 1.44
CA ALA A 147 -10.50 -1.61 1.29
C ALA A 147 -10.39 -2.44 2.59
N ALA A 148 -10.36 -1.78 3.76
CA ALA A 148 -10.29 -2.49 5.03
C ALA A 148 -11.58 -3.26 5.37
N TYR A 149 -12.77 -2.73 5.05
CA TYR A 149 -14.02 -3.49 5.18
C TYR A 149 -14.02 -4.71 4.27
N TYR A 150 -13.67 -4.54 3.01
CA TYR A 150 -13.61 -5.64 2.04
C TYR A 150 -12.63 -6.72 2.49
N ASN A 151 -11.40 -6.34 2.85
CA ASN A 151 -10.35 -7.28 3.24
C ASN A 151 -10.70 -7.98 4.58
N ARG A 152 -11.25 -7.24 5.57
CA ARG A 152 -11.67 -7.83 6.84
C ARG A 152 -12.86 -8.77 6.65
N GLY A 153 -13.81 -8.41 5.79
CA GLY A 153 -14.94 -9.27 5.40
C GLY A 153 -14.46 -10.59 4.81
N ASN A 154 -13.44 -10.54 3.92
CA ASN A 154 -12.82 -11.73 3.35
C ASN A 154 -12.12 -12.57 4.42
N ALA A 155 -11.38 -11.93 5.32
CA ALA A 155 -10.71 -12.61 6.42
C ALA A 155 -11.71 -13.29 7.38
N TYR A 156 -12.85 -12.64 7.70
CA TYR A 156 -13.95 -13.27 8.44
C TYR A 156 -14.54 -14.47 7.69
N SER A 157 -14.72 -14.35 6.37
CA SER A 157 -15.22 -15.46 5.54
C SER A 157 -14.27 -16.67 5.55
N LYS A 158 -12.95 -16.45 5.53
CA LYS A 158 -11.94 -17.53 5.62
C LYS A 158 -12.03 -18.32 6.92
N ILE A 159 -12.37 -17.67 8.04
CA ILE A 159 -12.55 -18.34 9.33
C ILE A 159 -14.01 -18.75 9.60
N ALA A 160 -14.85 -18.78 8.54
CA ALA A 160 -16.26 -19.14 8.60
C ALA A 160 -17.12 -18.28 9.56
N ASN A 161 -16.69 -17.05 9.84
CA ASN A 161 -17.52 -16.07 10.57
C ASN A 161 -18.40 -15.30 9.58
N ASP A 162 -19.38 -16.00 9.02
CA ASP A 162 -20.21 -15.53 7.92
C ASP A 162 -21.02 -14.28 8.26
N ASN A 163 -21.47 -14.14 9.49
CA ASN A 163 -22.24 -12.97 9.91
C ASN A 163 -21.41 -11.68 9.87
N LEU A 164 -20.17 -11.72 10.35
CA LEU A 164 -19.28 -10.57 10.30
C LEU A 164 -18.76 -10.32 8.88
N ALA A 165 -18.53 -11.38 8.10
CA ALA A 165 -18.18 -11.25 6.69
C ALA A 165 -19.27 -10.52 5.90
N LEU A 166 -20.54 -10.92 6.04
CA LEU A 166 -21.66 -10.25 5.38
C LEU A 166 -21.81 -8.80 5.80
N LYS A 167 -21.62 -8.50 7.09
CA LYS A 167 -21.69 -7.12 7.61
C LYS A 167 -20.63 -6.23 6.98
N ASP A 168 -19.39 -6.67 6.94
CA ASP A 168 -18.28 -5.89 6.40
C ASP A 168 -18.37 -5.74 4.88
N LEU A 169 -18.70 -6.82 4.15
CA LEU A 169 -18.90 -6.76 2.71
C LEU A 169 -20.09 -5.86 2.32
N ALA A 170 -21.17 -5.89 3.09
CA ALA A 170 -22.28 -4.96 2.90
C ALA A 170 -21.85 -3.52 3.13
N ARG A 171 -21.03 -3.26 4.16
CA ARG A 171 -20.51 -1.91 4.42
C ARG A 171 -19.59 -1.42 3.32
N ALA A 172 -18.75 -2.27 2.74
CA ALA A 172 -17.93 -1.92 1.58
C ALA A 172 -18.81 -1.53 0.38
N ILE A 173 -19.88 -2.28 0.13
CA ILE A 173 -20.85 -1.99 -0.93
C ILE A 173 -21.62 -0.68 -0.68
N ASP A 174 -22.01 -0.40 0.56
CA ASP A 174 -22.69 0.86 0.93
C ASP A 174 -21.81 2.07 0.67
N LEU A 175 -20.49 1.93 0.86
CA LEU A 175 -19.51 3.00 0.63
C LEU A 175 -19.15 3.15 -0.85
N ASP A 176 -19.13 2.05 -1.59
CA ASP A 176 -18.95 2.03 -3.04
C ASP A 176 -19.89 0.98 -3.68
N ASN A 177 -20.98 1.46 -4.27
CA ASN A 177 -21.99 0.61 -4.90
C ASN A 177 -21.56 0.01 -6.25
N ASN A 178 -20.37 0.39 -6.75
CA ASN A 178 -19.77 -0.17 -7.96
C ASN A 178 -18.68 -1.21 -7.66
N PHE A 179 -18.38 -1.47 -6.40
CA PHE A 179 -17.34 -2.40 -5.99
C PHE A 179 -17.76 -3.86 -6.24
N TYR A 180 -17.63 -4.33 -7.48
CA TYR A 180 -18.13 -5.63 -7.92
C TYR A 180 -17.51 -6.81 -7.18
N GLN A 181 -16.24 -6.73 -6.75
CA GLN A 181 -15.58 -7.77 -5.98
C GLN A 181 -16.29 -8.02 -4.63
N ALA A 182 -16.80 -6.96 -3.99
CA ALA A 182 -17.52 -7.07 -2.73
C ALA A 182 -18.88 -7.77 -2.90
N TYR A 183 -19.60 -7.49 -3.99
CA TYR A 183 -20.81 -8.23 -4.34
C TYR A 183 -20.51 -9.71 -4.58
N TYR A 184 -19.48 -10.03 -5.38
CA TYR A 184 -19.11 -11.40 -5.67
C TYR A 184 -18.78 -12.18 -4.37
N ASN A 185 -17.97 -11.59 -3.47
CA ASN A 185 -17.59 -12.25 -2.23
C ASN A 185 -18.78 -12.37 -1.26
N ARG A 186 -19.69 -11.39 -1.20
CA ARG A 186 -20.92 -11.49 -0.41
C ARG A 186 -21.84 -12.57 -0.94
N GLY A 187 -22.00 -12.66 -2.26
CA GLY A 187 -22.73 -13.74 -2.94
C GLY A 187 -22.16 -15.12 -2.59
N SER A 188 -20.83 -15.25 -2.56
CA SER A 188 -20.15 -16.49 -2.17
C SER A 188 -20.45 -16.90 -0.73
N VAL A 189 -20.51 -15.94 0.20
CA VAL A 189 -20.94 -16.18 1.59
C VAL A 189 -22.41 -16.58 1.65
N TYR A 190 -23.30 -15.90 0.93
CA TYR A 190 -24.72 -16.27 0.84
C TYR A 190 -24.92 -17.68 0.30
N LYS A 191 -24.17 -18.06 -0.74
CA LYS A 191 -24.20 -19.41 -1.32
C LYS A 191 -23.82 -20.47 -0.28
N ARG A 192 -22.74 -20.23 0.49
CA ARG A 192 -22.33 -21.13 1.57
C ARG A 192 -23.38 -21.29 2.67
N LEU A 193 -24.17 -20.23 2.92
CA LEU A 193 -25.28 -20.23 3.88
C LEU A 193 -26.60 -20.80 3.32
N GLY A 194 -26.61 -21.31 2.08
CA GLY A 194 -27.83 -21.83 1.43
C GLY A 194 -28.83 -20.75 0.99
N LYS A 195 -28.45 -19.47 0.98
CA LYS A 195 -29.31 -18.34 0.58
C LYS A 195 -29.18 -18.07 -0.91
N SER A 196 -29.58 -19.02 -1.75
CA SER A 196 -29.34 -19.02 -3.20
C SER A 196 -29.85 -17.76 -3.88
N ASP A 197 -31.09 -17.31 -3.59
CA ASP A 197 -31.68 -16.13 -4.22
C ASP A 197 -30.87 -14.84 -3.98
N LEU A 198 -30.27 -14.71 -2.78
CA LEU A 198 -29.41 -13.57 -2.45
C LEU A 198 -28.05 -13.69 -3.14
N ALA A 199 -27.50 -14.90 -3.22
CA ALA A 199 -26.26 -15.17 -3.91
C ALA A 199 -26.38 -14.85 -5.41
N ASP A 200 -27.44 -15.31 -6.07
CA ASP A 200 -27.67 -15.09 -7.50
C ASP A 200 -27.84 -13.60 -7.83
N LYS A 201 -28.55 -12.85 -6.98
CA LYS A 201 -28.66 -11.38 -7.12
C LYS A 201 -27.30 -10.70 -7.04
N ASP A 202 -26.48 -11.06 -6.06
CA ASP A 202 -25.16 -10.48 -5.88
C ASP A 202 -24.20 -10.86 -7.02
N PHE A 203 -24.21 -12.11 -7.49
CA PHE A 203 -23.42 -12.53 -8.64
C PHE A 203 -23.84 -11.82 -9.93
N ALA A 204 -25.14 -11.67 -10.19
CA ALA A 204 -25.63 -10.94 -11.35
C ALA A 204 -25.21 -9.46 -11.31
N LYS A 205 -25.28 -8.82 -10.14
CA LYS A 205 -24.81 -7.43 -9.96
C LYS A 205 -23.30 -7.32 -10.18
N ALA A 206 -22.51 -8.23 -9.60
CA ALA A 206 -21.06 -8.26 -9.79
C ALA A 206 -20.69 -8.41 -11.28
N GLN A 207 -21.34 -9.33 -12.00
CA GLN A 207 -21.08 -9.57 -13.42
C GLN A 207 -21.40 -8.33 -14.28
N LYS A 208 -22.52 -7.64 -13.97
CA LYS A 208 -22.91 -6.42 -14.68
C LYS A 208 -21.85 -5.33 -14.49
N LEU A 209 -21.47 -5.06 -13.24
CA LEU A 209 -20.49 -4.01 -12.91
C LEU A 209 -19.12 -4.30 -13.52
N ALA A 210 -18.65 -5.55 -13.47
CA ALA A 210 -17.38 -5.94 -14.08
C ALA A 210 -17.36 -5.72 -15.59
N LYS A 211 -18.48 -5.95 -16.29
CA LYS A 211 -18.60 -5.65 -17.73
C LYS A 211 -18.55 -4.15 -18.00
N GLU A 212 -19.26 -3.35 -17.21
CA GLU A 212 -19.28 -1.89 -17.33
C GLU A 212 -17.86 -1.30 -17.13
N GLU A 213 -17.08 -1.80 -16.16
CA GLU A 213 -15.68 -1.39 -15.93
C GLU A 213 -14.79 -1.71 -17.14
N ILE A 214 -14.89 -2.93 -17.69
CA ILE A 214 -14.13 -3.32 -18.90
C ILE A 214 -14.49 -2.45 -20.12
N GLU A 215 -15.75 -2.09 -20.28
CA GLU A 215 -16.18 -1.23 -21.38
C GLU A 215 -15.67 0.21 -21.24
N GLN A 216 -15.59 0.72 -20.00
CA GLN A 216 -15.06 2.05 -19.71
C GLN A 216 -13.53 2.11 -19.91
N SER A 217 -12.81 1.05 -19.59
CA SER A 217 -11.35 0.98 -19.75
C SER A 217 -10.86 0.90 -21.21
N LYS A 218 -11.80 0.64 -22.15
CA LYS A 218 -11.53 0.58 -23.60
C LYS A 218 -11.74 1.90 -24.33
N LYS A 219 -12.26 2.91 -23.64
CA LYS A 219 -12.51 4.27 -24.19
C LYS A 219 -11.40 5.24 -23.83
#